data_280a28829763fd745efb6276c12e013d
#
_entry.id   280a28829763fd745efb6276c12e013d
#
_cell.length_a   1.000
_cell.length_b   1.000
_cell.length_c   1.000
_cell.angle_alpha   90.00
_cell.angle_beta   90.00
_cell.angle_gamma   90.00
#
_symmetry.space_group_name_H-M   'P 1'
#
loop_
_entity.id
_entity.type
_entity.pdbx_description
1 polymer ?
#
loop_
_entity_poly.entity_id
_entity_poly.type
_entity_poly.pdbx_seq_one_letter_code
_entity_poly.pdbx_strand_id
1 'polypeptide(L)'
;MQSITQPQIDAAQEFANTVVAELRTDKGVHAETAVASVARMAGTFLFRSFGFQLADVKPGGVVISEQANEAGPRLIQILAAALAEIGVALDEQKLGASGLEANQPKLAFLETQKRLEPLFSGIRARHGLSLVEAAEAGAVATAFMVHQCSSVLDPNVAFGVAVYGFIEGTKTAPHPVVH
;
A
#
# COMPACT_ATOMS: atom_id res chain seq x y z
N MET A 1 20.28 -6.74 -4.77
CA MET A 1 18.93 -6.30 -4.34
C MET A 1 18.80 -6.59 -2.86
N GLN A 2 18.47 -5.60 -2.05
CA GLN A 2 18.34 -5.81 -0.62
C GLN A 2 17.12 -6.69 -0.34
N SER A 3 17.33 -7.82 0.37
CA SER A 3 16.26 -8.75 0.72
C SER A 3 15.39 -8.18 1.84
N ILE A 4 14.11 -8.55 1.84
CA ILE A 4 13.18 -8.21 2.92
C ILE A 4 13.65 -8.88 4.21
N THR A 5 13.70 -8.13 5.29
CA THR A 5 14.17 -8.58 6.62
C THR A 5 13.03 -9.13 7.46
N GLN A 6 13.35 -9.89 8.50
CA GLN A 6 12.33 -10.42 9.43
C GLN A 6 11.51 -9.29 10.09
N PRO A 7 12.11 -8.19 10.60
CA PRO A 7 11.32 -7.06 11.12
C PRO A 7 10.33 -6.46 10.11
N GLN A 8 10.70 -6.43 8.82
CA GLN A 8 9.77 -5.98 7.77
C GLN A 8 8.61 -6.96 7.56
N ILE A 9 8.87 -8.28 7.62
CA ILE A 9 7.82 -9.31 7.52
C ILE A 9 6.87 -9.22 8.72
N ASP A 10 7.40 -9.08 9.92
CA ASP A 10 6.61 -8.96 11.14
C ASP A 10 5.74 -7.69 11.12
N ALA A 11 6.32 -6.56 10.70
CA ALA A 11 5.57 -5.32 10.50
C ALA A 11 4.50 -5.46 9.41
N ALA A 12 4.79 -6.16 8.32
CA ALA A 12 3.83 -6.41 7.25
C ALA A 12 2.60 -7.18 7.74
N GLN A 13 2.80 -8.16 8.60
CA GLN A 13 1.69 -8.90 9.21
C GLN A 13 0.84 -7.99 10.10
N GLU A 14 1.46 -7.12 10.89
CA GLU A 14 0.75 -6.16 11.73
C GLU A 14 0.00 -5.12 10.87
N PHE A 15 0.58 -4.63 9.78
CA PHE A 15 -0.09 -3.73 8.84
C PHE A 15 -1.37 -4.35 8.26
N ALA A 16 -1.27 -5.59 7.77
CA ALA A 16 -2.43 -6.29 7.21
C ALA A 16 -3.53 -6.48 8.27
N ASN A 17 -3.17 -6.93 9.47
CA ASN A 17 -4.12 -7.12 10.57
C ASN A 17 -4.79 -5.82 10.99
N THR A 18 -4.03 -4.72 11.03
CA THR A 18 -4.53 -3.39 11.39
C THR A 18 -5.57 -2.91 10.37
N VAL A 19 -5.31 -3.09 9.07
CA VAL A 19 -6.28 -2.71 8.03
C VAL A 19 -7.58 -3.49 8.18
N VAL A 20 -7.50 -4.79 8.41
CA VAL A 20 -8.69 -5.62 8.63
C VAL A 20 -9.48 -5.14 9.86
N ALA A 21 -8.80 -4.83 10.96
CA ALA A 21 -9.44 -4.36 12.19
C ALA A 21 -10.11 -2.99 12.00
N GLU A 22 -9.42 -2.04 11.34
CA GLU A 22 -9.91 -0.67 11.15
C GLU A 22 -11.02 -0.54 10.10
N LEU A 23 -11.03 -1.40 9.08
CA LEU A 23 -11.99 -1.33 7.98
C LEU A 23 -13.16 -2.30 8.12
N ARG A 24 -13.18 -3.11 9.17
CA ARG A 24 -14.26 -4.07 9.41
C ARG A 24 -15.56 -3.34 9.74
N THR A 25 -16.63 -3.78 9.08
CA THR A 25 -18.00 -3.37 9.34
C THR A 25 -18.84 -4.60 9.72
N ASP A 26 -20.12 -4.40 10.03
CA ASP A 26 -21.09 -5.48 10.23
C ASP A 26 -21.25 -6.39 9.01
N LYS A 27 -20.89 -5.91 7.81
CA LYS A 27 -20.89 -6.65 6.54
C LYS A 27 -19.52 -7.27 6.19
N GLY A 28 -18.54 -7.19 7.09
CA GLY A 28 -17.18 -7.64 6.86
C GLY A 28 -16.27 -6.52 6.33
N VAL A 29 -15.23 -6.88 5.58
CA VAL A 29 -14.25 -5.97 5.01
C VAL A 29 -14.43 -5.93 3.49
N HIS A 30 -14.52 -4.72 2.92
CA HIS A 30 -14.55 -4.55 1.46
C HIS A 30 -13.16 -4.79 0.89
N ALA A 31 -13.01 -5.83 0.09
CA ALA A 31 -11.71 -6.35 -0.34
C ALA A 31 -10.87 -5.31 -1.11
N GLU A 32 -11.47 -4.64 -2.09
CA GLU A 32 -10.79 -3.62 -2.89
C GLU A 32 -10.32 -2.44 -2.03
N THR A 33 -11.13 -2.03 -1.06
CA THR A 33 -10.76 -0.97 -0.11
C THR A 33 -9.59 -1.40 0.77
N ALA A 34 -9.59 -2.65 1.24
CA ALA A 34 -8.50 -3.18 2.08
C ALA A 34 -7.18 -3.24 1.29
N VAL A 35 -7.19 -3.79 0.09
CA VAL A 35 -6.01 -3.87 -0.79
C VAL A 35 -5.50 -2.48 -1.14
N ALA A 36 -6.37 -1.58 -1.60
CA ALA A 36 -6.00 -0.21 -1.94
C ALA A 36 -5.42 0.55 -0.73
N SER A 37 -5.99 0.35 0.45
CA SER A 37 -5.57 1.05 1.67
C SER A 37 -4.15 0.68 2.09
N VAL A 38 -3.79 -0.60 2.09
CA VAL A 38 -2.42 -1.05 2.40
C VAL A 38 -1.45 -0.50 1.36
N ALA A 39 -1.79 -0.61 0.07
CA ALA A 39 -0.95 -0.13 -1.02
C ALA A 39 -0.74 1.40 -0.97
N ARG A 40 -1.78 2.17 -0.70
CA ARG A 40 -1.70 3.62 -0.50
C ARG A 40 -0.75 3.99 0.64
N MET A 41 -0.81 3.26 1.75
CA MET A 41 0.06 3.50 2.89
C MET A 41 1.53 3.18 2.58
N ALA A 42 1.80 2.10 1.85
CA ALA A 42 3.14 1.80 1.36
C ALA A 42 3.68 2.93 0.48
N GLY A 43 2.87 3.39 -0.47
CA GLY A 43 3.22 4.55 -1.31
C GLY A 43 3.43 5.83 -0.51
N THR A 44 2.61 6.09 0.51
CA THR A 44 2.74 7.26 1.38
C THR A 44 4.06 7.24 2.17
N PHE A 45 4.47 6.11 2.72
CA PHE A 45 5.78 6.00 3.37
C PHE A 45 6.93 6.28 2.40
N LEU A 46 6.84 5.76 1.18
CA LEU A 46 7.84 6.03 0.15
C LEU A 46 7.86 7.53 -0.21
N PHE A 47 6.70 8.15 -0.40
CA PHE A 47 6.59 9.59 -0.64
C PHE A 47 7.27 10.41 0.46
N ARG A 48 7.00 10.08 1.73
CA ARG A 48 7.61 10.77 2.88
C ARG A 48 9.11 10.58 2.95
N SER A 49 9.64 9.44 2.46
CA SER A 49 11.08 9.20 2.42
C SER A 49 11.84 10.15 1.49
N PHE A 50 11.16 10.77 0.54
CA PHE A 50 11.78 11.73 -0.38
C PHE A 50 12.07 13.08 0.25
N GLY A 51 11.46 13.41 1.40
CA GLY A 51 11.73 14.64 2.13
C GLY A 51 11.32 15.92 1.42
N PHE A 52 10.28 15.88 0.57
CA PHE A 52 9.84 17.06 -0.18
C PHE A 52 9.37 18.19 0.74
N GLN A 53 9.74 19.42 0.37
CA GLN A 53 9.19 20.64 0.96
C GLN A 53 7.87 20.99 0.27
N LEU A 54 6.75 20.77 0.95
CA LEU A 54 5.40 20.87 0.38
C LEU A 54 4.67 22.16 0.79
N ALA A 55 5.37 23.26 1.04
CA ALA A 55 4.77 24.51 1.53
C ALA A 55 3.60 25.02 0.67
N ASP A 56 3.67 24.80 -0.64
CA ASP A 56 2.67 25.28 -1.61
C ASP A 56 1.75 24.16 -2.16
N VAL A 57 1.87 22.94 -1.65
CA VAL A 57 1.07 21.79 -2.10
C VAL A 57 0.05 21.42 -1.04
N LYS A 58 -1.22 21.50 -1.37
CA LYS A 58 -2.30 21.08 -0.48
C LYS A 58 -2.33 19.54 -0.37
N PRO A 59 -2.70 18.99 0.80
CA PRO A 59 -2.99 17.56 0.92
C PRO A 59 -3.96 17.08 -0.16
N GLY A 60 -3.66 15.95 -0.77
CA GLY A 60 -4.40 15.42 -1.91
C GLY A 60 -3.94 15.94 -3.27
N GLY A 61 -3.06 16.94 -3.30
CA GLY A 61 -2.48 17.44 -4.55
C GLY A 61 -1.50 16.45 -5.18
N VAL A 62 -1.47 16.40 -6.51
CA VAL A 62 -0.55 15.53 -7.25
C VAL A 62 0.86 16.10 -7.23
N VAL A 63 1.83 15.28 -6.88
CA VAL A 63 3.26 15.60 -6.90
C VAL A 63 3.97 14.64 -7.84
N ILE A 64 4.37 15.15 -9.00
CA ILE A 64 5.15 14.38 -9.96
C ILE A 64 6.63 14.61 -9.66
N SER A 65 7.37 13.54 -9.46
CA SER A 65 8.79 13.60 -9.15
C SER A 65 9.57 12.46 -9.82
N GLU A 66 10.83 12.70 -10.12
CA GLU A 66 11.73 11.69 -10.62
C GLU A 66 11.95 10.58 -9.58
N GLN A 67 12.10 10.96 -8.30
CA GLN A 67 12.24 10.01 -7.20
C GLN A 67 11.10 8.99 -7.14
N ALA A 68 9.84 9.43 -7.31
CA ALA A 68 8.71 8.53 -7.34
C ALA A 68 8.73 7.58 -8.55
N ASN A 69 9.20 8.05 -9.70
CA ASN A 69 9.32 7.24 -10.91
C ASN A 69 10.43 6.19 -10.79
N GLU A 70 11.52 6.52 -10.11
CA GLU A 70 12.66 5.60 -9.90
C GLU A 70 12.38 4.57 -8.78
N ALA A 71 11.83 5.01 -7.66
CA ALA A 71 11.64 4.17 -6.48
C ALA A 71 10.31 3.40 -6.48
N GLY A 72 9.26 3.94 -7.09
CA GLY A 72 7.92 3.34 -7.11
C GLY A 72 7.86 1.91 -7.65
N PRO A 73 8.54 1.57 -8.76
CA PRO A 73 8.55 0.22 -9.30
C PRO A 73 9.05 -0.87 -8.34
N ARG A 74 9.87 -0.51 -7.36
CA ARG A 74 10.34 -1.42 -6.31
C ARG A 74 9.20 -2.02 -5.50
N LEU A 75 8.16 -1.24 -5.17
CA LEU A 75 7.00 -1.75 -4.43
C LEU A 75 6.23 -2.80 -5.24
N ILE A 76 6.11 -2.59 -6.54
CA ILE A 76 5.44 -3.55 -7.45
C ILE A 76 6.24 -4.84 -7.54
N GLN A 77 7.57 -4.75 -7.62
CA GLN A 77 8.46 -5.92 -7.65
C GLN A 77 8.35 -6.73 -6.36
N ILE A 78 8.31 -6.08 -5.20
CA ILE A 78 8.14 -6.74 -3.89
C ILE A 78 6.78 -7.41 -3.82
N LEU A 79 5.71 -6.73 -4.23
CA LEU A 79 4.37 -7.31 -4.28
C LEU A 79 4.35 -8.59 -5.12
N ALA A 80 4.86 -8.54 -6.34
CA ALA A 80 4.89 -9.68 -7.25
C ALA A 80 5.71 -10.86 -6.67
N ALA A 81 6.89 -10.57 -6.10
CA ALA A 81 7.74 -11.59 -5.48
C ALA A 81 7.08 -12.21 -4.26
N ALA A 82 6.47 -11.41 -3.39
CA ALA A 82 5.77 -11.89 -2.20
C ALA A 82 4.55 -12.75 -2.56
N LEU A 83 3.78 -12.36 -3.58
CA LEU A 83 2.66 -13.17 -4.08
C LEU A 83 3.13 -14.53 -4.60
N ALA A 84 4.22 -14.57 -5.36
CA ALA A 84 4.81 -15.80 -5.84
C ALA A 84 5.26 -16.71 -4.68
N GLU A 85 5.92 -16.15 -3.65
CA GLU A 85 6.36 -16.88 -2.46
C GLU A 85 5.21 -17.53 -1.69
N ILE A 86 4.07 -16.84 -1.55
CA ILE A 86 2.89 -17.37 -0.85
C ILE A 86 1.98 -18.21 -1.76
N GLY A 87 2.39 -18.48 -2.99
CA GLY A 87 1.71 -19.37 -3.91
C GLY A 87 0.51 -18.76 -4.65
N VAL A 88 0.42 -17.45 -4.73
CA VAL A 88 -0.61 -16.76 -5.53
C VAL A 88 -0.12 -16.61 -6.96
N ALA A 89 -0.76 -17.33 -7.89
CA ALA A 89 -0.44 -17.24 -9.30
C ALA A 89 -1.12 -16.02 -9.93
N LEU A 90 -0.35 -15.24 -10.70
CA LEU A 90 -0.84 -14.16 -11.53
C LEU A 90 -0.80 -14.57 -13.00
N ASP A 91 -1.81 -14.18 -13.75
CA ASP A 91 -1.90 -14.37 -15.20
C ASP A 91 -1.56 -13.03 -15.88
N GLU A 92 -0.39 -12.94 -16.50
CA GLU A 92 0.09 -11.71 -17.14
C GLU A 92 -0.89 -11.18 -18.22
N GLN A 93 -1.65 -12.04 -18.86
CA GLN A 93 -2.65 -11.62 -19.85
C GLN A 93 -3.88 -10.96 -19.22
N LYS A 94 -4.09 -11.17 -17.91
CA LYS A 94 -5.18 -10.57 -17.14
C LYS A 94 -4.75 -9.36 -16.33
N LEU A 95 -3.45 -9.05 -16.28
CA LEU A 95 -2.89 -7.88 -15.61
C LEU A 95 -3.13 -6.63 -16.47
N GLY A 96 -4.34 -6.12 -16.47
CA GLY A 96 -4.68 -4.94 -17.23
C GLY A 96 -5.72 -4.08 -16.53
N ALA A 97 -5.96 -2.89 -17.09
CA ALA A 97 -6.84 -1.89 -16.51
C ALA A 97 -8.34 -2.24 -16.56
N SER A 98 -8.72 -3.31 -17.23
CA SER A 98 -10.13 -3.63 -17.54
C SER A 98 -11.02 -3.95 -16.33
N GLY A 99 -10.46 -4.13 -15.15
CA GLY A 99 -11.22 -4.38 -13.92
C GLY A 99 -11.25 -3.21 -12.93
N LEU A 100 -10.46 -2.15 -13.15
CA LEU A 100 -10.27 -1.09 -12.15
C LEU A 100 -11.51 -0.22 -11.96
N GLU A 101 -12.25 0.08 -13.01
CA GLU A 101 -13.47 0.90 -12.91
C GLU A 101 -14.56 0.22 -12.09
N ALA A 102 -14.70 -1.09 -12.20
CA ALA A 102 -15.68 -1.88 -11.47
C ALA A 102 -15.24 -2.20 -10.02
N ASN A 103 -13.96 -2.06 -9.70
CA ASN A 103 -13.34 -2.49 -8.44
C ASN A 103 -12.69 -1.32 -7.69
N GLN A 104 -13.41 -0.21 -7.61
CA GLN A 104 -12.94 0.98 -6.90
C GLN A 104 -13.00 0.82 -5.38
N PRO A 105 -11.98 1.32 -4.65
CA PRO A 105 -12.06 1.43 -3.20
C PRO A 105 -13.16 2.40 -2.78
N LYS A 106 -13.82 2.10 -1.68
CA LYS A 106 -14.90 2.94 -1.11
C LYS A 106 -14.40 4.03 -0.16
N LEU A 107 -13.09 4.10 0.04
CA LEU A 107 -12.46 5.07 0.93
C LEU A 107 -11.58 6.00 0.10
N ALA A 108 -11.70 7.31 0.30
CA ALA A 108 -10.85 8.29 -0.37
C ALA A 108 -9.41 8.23 0.15
N PHE A 109 -8.44 8.67 -0.65
CA PHE A 109 -7.02 8.62 -0.33
C PHE A 109 -6.69 9.30 1.02
N LEU A 110 -7.11 10.55 1.20
CA LEU A 110 -6.82 11.31 2.42
C LEU A 110 -7.51 10.73 3.65
N GLU A 111 -8.69 10.13 3.49
CA GLU A 111 -9.37 9.45 4.58
C GLU A 111 -8.65 8.15 4.95
N THR A 112 -8.15 7.40 3.98
CA THR A 112 -7.29 6.24 4.20
C THR A 112 -6.08 6.61 5.03
N GLN A 113 -5.37 7.65 4.60
CA GLN A 113 -4.17 8.14 5.27
C GLN A 113 -4.48 8.61 6.71
N LYS A 114 -5.53 9.39 6.89
CA LYS A 114 -5.93 9.89 8.21
C LYS A 114 -6.23 8.76 9.20
N ARG A 115 -6.88 7.70 8.74
CA ARG A 115 -7.24 6.56 9.60
C ARG A 115 -6.08 5.62 9.89
N LEU A 116 -5.23 5.36 8.91
CA LEU A 116 -4.23 4.29 9.00
C LEU A 116 -2.82 4.77 9.30
N GLU A 117 -2.42 5.96 8.85
CA GLU A 117 -1.03 6.40 8.99
C GLU A 117 -0.57 6.49 10.45
N PRO A 118 -1.35 7.00 11.41
CA PRO A 118 -0.93 7.02 12.81
C PRO A 118 -0.66 5.61 13.36
N LEU A 119 -1.47 4.63 12.99
CA LEU A 119 -1.32 3.24 13.41
C LEU A 119 -0.11 2.59 12.74
N PHE A 120 0.05 2.79 11.44
CA PHE A 120 1.19 2.29 10.66
C PHE A 120 2.51 2.91 11.13
N SER A 121 2.52 4.19 11.45
CA SER A 121 3.70 4.87 12.00
C SER A 121 4.10 4.31 13.37
N GLY A 122 3.14 3.94 14.21
CA GLY A 122 3.38 3.25 15.47
C GLY A 122 4.01 1.87 15.27
N ILE A 123 3.50 1.09 14.32
CA ILE A 123 4.06 -0.22 13.95
C ILE A 123 5.49 -0.04 13.42
N ARG A 124 5.70 0.89 12.48
CA ARG A 124 7.01 1.21 11.95
C ARG A 124 8.04 1.50 13.07
N ALA A 125 7.65 2.33 14.03
CA ALA A 125 8.51 2.71 15.15
C ALA A 125 8.86 1.50 16.04
N ARG A 126 7.89 0.64 16.37
CA ARG A 126 8.13 -0.57 17.18
C ARG A 126 9.11 -1.54 16.53
N HIS A 127 9.08 -1.65 15.20
CA HIS A 127 10.00 -2.53 14.46
C HIS A 127 11.30 -1.83 14.04
N GLY A 128 11.49 -0.55 14.40
CA GLY A 128 12.70 0.21 14.09
C GLY A 128 12.95 0.44 12.60
N LEU A 129 11.90 0.47 11.79
CA LEU A 129 12.01 0.59 10.34
C LEU A 129 12.17 2.04 9.90
N SER A 130 13.05 2.28 8.93
CA SER A 130 13.06 3.52 8.15
C SER A 130 11.78 3.67 7.33
N LEU A 131 11.54 4.85 6.75
CA LEU A 131 10.38 5.06 5.88
C LEU A 131 10.42 4.18 4.63
N VAL A 132 11.60 3.95 4.05
CA VAL A 132 11.76 3.05 2.90
C VAL A 132 11.47 1.61 3.28
N GLU A 133 12.04 1.13 4.40
CA GLU A 133 11.79 -0.23 4.89
C GLU A 133 10.31 -0.45 5.24
N ALA A 134 9.64 0.57 5.79
CA ALA A 134 8.20 0.52 6.06
C ALA A 134 7.37 0.50 4.76
N ALA A 135 7.79 1.24 3.72
CA ALA A 135 7.14 1.16 2.41
C ALA A 135 7.26 -0.24 1.81
N GLU A 136 8.45 -0.84 1.88
CA GLU A 136 8.69 -2.22 1.43
C GLU A 136 7.88 -3.24 2.23
N ALA A 137 7.82 -3.10 3.56
CA ALA A 137 6.96 -3.91 4.42
C ALA A 137 5.47 -3.74 4.06
N GLY A 138 5.06 -2.54 3.70
CA GLY A 138 3.71 -2.25 3.19
C GLY A 138 3.40 -2.98 1.88
N ALA A 139 4.38 -3.12 0.99
CA ALA A 139 4.23 -3.91 -0.24
C ALA A 139 4.07 -5.41 0.06
N VAL A 140 4.81 -5.95 1.03
CA VAL A 140 4.62 -7.33 1.52
C VAL A 140 3.23 -7.49 2.16
N ALA A 141 2.81 -6.55 3.00
CA ALA A 141 1.48 -6.55 3.61
C ALA A 141 0.36 -6.51 2.54
N THR A 142 0.59 -5.82 1.43
CA THR A 142 -0.32 -5.80 0.29
C THR A 142 -0.46 -7.20 -0.32
N ALA A 143 0.63 -7.96 -0.44
CA ALA A 143 0.57 -9.35 -0.89
C ALA A 143 -0.25 -10.22 0.08
N PHE A 144 -0.07 -10.06 1.39
CA PHE A 144 -0.88 -10.77 2.37
C PHE A 144 -2.36 -10.43 2.24
N MET A 145 -2.70 -9.16 2.00
CA MET A 145 -4.08 -8.73 1.81
C MET A 145 -4.69 -9.30 0.53
N VAL A 146 -3.96 -9.28 -0.58
CA VAL A 146 -4.40 -9.90 -1.85
C VAL A 146 -4.69 -11.39 -1.63
N HIS A 147 -3.81 -12.09 -0.94
CA HIS A 147 -4.01 -13.51 -0.63
C HIS A 147 -5.26 -13.73 0.25
N GLN A 148 -5.44 -12.95 1.30
CA GLN A 148 -6.61 -13.06 2.20
C GLN A 148 -7.92 -12.77 1.48
N CYS A 149 -7.92 -11.90 0.49
CA CYS A 149 -9.10 -11.52 -0.29
C CYS A 149 -9.37 -12.44 -1.49
N SER A 150 -8.52 -13.42 -1.77
CA SER A 150 -8.55 -14.22 -3.00
C SER A 150 -9.83 -15.04 -3.23
N SER A 151 -10.59 -15.29 -2.17
CA SER A 151 -11.89 -15.97 -2.28
C SER A 151 -13.03 -15.07 -2.80
N VAL A 152 -12.87 -13.74 -2.73
CA VAL A 152 -13.90 -12.76 -3.10
C VAL A 152 -13.44 -11.75 -4.15
N LEU A 153 -12.14 -11.67 -4.40
CA LEU A 153 -11.53 -10.75 -5.36
C LEU A 153 -10.44 -11.49 -6.14
N ASP A 154 -10.58 -11.52 -7.47
CA ASP A 154 -9.57 -12.14 -8.33
C ASP A 154 -8.18 -11.53 -8.06
N PRO A 155 -7.13 -12.34 -7.79
CA PRO A 155 -5.79 -11.83 -7.52
C PRO A 155 -5.21 -10.94 -8.62
N ASN A 156 -5.57 -11.16 -9.88
CA ASN A 156 -5.13 -10.31 -10.99
C ASN A 156 -5.75 -8.91 -10.91
N VAL A 157 -7.03 -8.84 -10.55
CA VAL A 157 -7.73 -7.56 -10.29
C VAL A 157 -7.15 -6.89 -9.05
N ALA A 158 -6.98 -7.64 -7.97
CA ALA A 158 -6.39 -7.14 -6.73
C ALA A 158 -4.97 -6.58 -6.94
N PHE A 159 -4.15 -7.23 -7.76
CA PHE A 159 -2.83 -6.73 -8.15
C PHE A 159 -2.93 -5.35 -8.83
N GLY A 160 -3.86 -5.19 -9.78
CA GLY A 160 -4.10 -3.90 -10.43
C GLY A 160 -4.54 -2.81 -9.45
N VAL A 161 -5.45 -3.12 -8.52
CA VAL A 161 -5.87 -2.23 -7.44
C VAL A 161 -4.68 -1.81 -6.56
N ALA A 162 -3.82 -2.75 -6.21
CA ALA A 162 -2.62 -2.51 -5.42
C ALA A 162 -1.62 -1.60 -6.15
N VAL A 163 -1.33 -1.88 -7.42
CA VAL A 163 -0.42 -1.06 -8.24
C VAL A 163 -0.91 0.38 -8.32
N TYR A 164 -2.21 0.58 -8.56
CA TYR A 164 -2.80 1.91 -8.56
C TYR A 164 -2.66 2.60 -7.19
N GLY A 165 -2.87 1.87 -6.11
CA GLY A 165 -2.69 2.37 -4.74
C GLY A 165 -1.24 2.80 -4.45
N PHE A 166 -0.25 2.04 -4.90
CA PHE A 166 1.17 2.44 -4.80
C PHE A 166 1.44 3.74 -5.56
N ILE A 167 0.95 3.85 -6.80
CA ILE A 167 1.10 5.06 -7.61
C ILE A 167 0.43 6.25 -6.93
N GLU A 168 -0.78 6.09 -6.47
CA GLU A 168 -1.54 7.11 -5.76
C GLU A 168 -0.79 7.58 -4.51
N GLY A 169 -0.30 6.66 -3.69
CA GLY A 169 0.45 6.98 -2.47
C GLY A 169 1.77 7.69 -2.75
N THR A 170 2.52 7.27 -3.78
CA THR A 170 3.83 7.85 -4.12
C THR A 170 3.74 9.20 -4.84
N LYS A 171 2.58 9.57 -5.34
CA LYS A 171 2.38 10.79 -6.15
C LYS A 171 1.33 11.75 -5.59
N THR A 172 0.81 11.50 -4.39
CA THR A 172 -0.19 12.35 -3.74
C THR A 172 0.36 12.94 -2.46
N ALA A 173 0.30 14.25 -2.32
CA ALA A 173 0.72 14.93 -1.10
C ALA A 173 -0.14 14.48 0.09
N PRO A 174 0.46 13.91 1.14
CA PRO A 174 -0.26 13.51 2.34
C PRO A 174 -0.57 14.70 3.24
N HIS A 175 -1.41 14.50 4.26
CA HIS A 175 -1.51 15.46 5.34
C HIS A 175 -0.15 15.70 6.00
N PRO A 176 0.15 16.93 6.49
CA PRO A 176 1.33 17.18 7.29
C PRO A 176 1.37 16.25 8.52
N VAL A 177 2.56 15.84 8.91
CA VAL A 177 2.74 15.15 10.18
C VAL A 177 2.50 16.15 11.31
N VAL A 178 1.52 15.88 12.16
CA VAL A 178 1.29 16.64 13.38
C VAL A 178 2.29 16.13 14.42
N HIS A 179 3.23 16.99 14.80
CA HIS A 179 4.20 16.72 15.86
C HIS A 179 3.61 17.05 17.24
#